data_41516f4dda79148699c7582fb6cf6c7f
#
_entry.id   41516f4dda79148699c7582fb6cf6c7f
#
_cell.length_a   1.000
_cell.length_b   1.000
_cell.length_c   1.000
_cell.angle_alpha   90.00
_cell.angle_beta   90.00
_cell.angle_gamma   90.00
#
_symmetry.space_group_name_H-M   'P 1'
#
loop_
_entity.id
_entity.type
_entity.pdbx_description
1 polymer ?
#
loop_
_entity_poly.entity_id
_entity_poly.type
_entity_poly.pdbx_seq_one_letter_code
_entity_poly.pdbx_strand_id
1 'polypeptide(L)'
;QKTTENARRPVRTAFEDNNNYMKDGILLRQVINVIDEIDFEEYEARHAFGEIYETILRSLQSAGNSGEFYTPRAVTDFMVQMIKPKLGESIADFACGTGGFLTSALKVLDAQVQTVEDRTVYSNSIYGIEKKALPFLLCATNMLLHDIDNPRIIHGNSLEKNVREYKESDR
;
A
#
# COMPACT_ATOMS: atom_id res chain seq x y z
N GLN A 1 -25.82 -0.25 -2.12
CA GLN A 1 -25.40 -1.58 -1.64
C GLN A 1 -24.17 -2.12 -2.41
N LYS A 2 -24.08 -1.99 -3.73
CA LYS A 2 -22.91 -2.46 -4.52
C LYS A 2 -21.59 -1.72 -4.21
N THR A 3 -21.65 -0.45 -3.87
CA THR A 3 -20.48 0.39 -3.57
C THR A 3 -19.78 -0.04 -2.26
N THR A 4 -20.58 -0.42 -1.25
CA THR A 4 -20.05 -0.85 0.06
C THR A 4 -19.39 -2.25 -0.01
N GLU A 5 -19.87 -3.11 -0.89
CA GLU A 5 -19.33 -4.47 -1.08
C GLU A 5 -17.98 -4.45 -1.81
N ASN A 6 -17.82 -3.55 -2.79
CA ASN A 6 -16.55 -3.35 -3.49
C ASN A 6 -15.45 -2.75 -2.58
N ALA A 7 -15.80 -1.83 -1.67
CA ALA A 7 -14.85 -1.27 -0.71
C ALA A 7 -14.40 -2.29 0.37
N ARG A 8 -15.24 -3.26 0.72
CA ARG A 8 -14.91 -4.32 1.71
C ARG A 8 -14.06 -5.45 1.12
N ARG A 9 -14.03 -5.61 -0.19
CA ARG A 9 -13.33 -6.71 -0.85
C ARG A 9 -11.82 -6.68 -0.66
N PRO A 10 -11.10 -5.55 -0.82
CA PRO A 10 -9.68 -5.48 -0.57
C PRO A 10 -9.31 -5.81 0.88
N VAL A 11 -10.07 -5.28 1.85
CA VAL A 11 -9.86 -5.55 3.28
C VAL A 11 -10.07 -7.02 3.60
N ARG A 12 -11.16 -7.63 3.09
CA ARG A 12 -11.42 -9.06 3.30
C ARG A 12 -10.30 -9.93 2.74
N THR A 13 -9.87 -9.70 1.50
CA THR A 13 -8.78 -10.45 0.88
C THR A 13 -7.46 -10.28 1.65
N ALA A 14 -7.19 -9.08 2.17
CA ALA A 14 -6.01 -8.80 2.96
C ALA A 14 -5.95 -9.62 4.28
N PHE A 15 -7.11 -9.96 4.86
CA PHE A 15 -7.20 -10.69 6.13
C PHE A 15 -7.56 -12.18 5.99
N GLU A 16 -7.87 -12.66 4.80
CA GLU A 16 -8.40 -14.02 4.56
C GLU A 16 -7.43 -15.13 5.02
N ASP A 17 -6.11 -14.89 4.90
CA ASP A 17 -5.04 -15.83 5.26
C ASP A 17 -4.24 -15.42 6.51
N ASN A 18 -4.68 -14.38 7.22
CA ASN A 18 -3.96 -13.88 8.40
C ASN A 18 -4.46 -14.51 9.70
N ASN A 19 -3.53 -15.04 10.49
CA ASN A 19 -3.81 -15.57 11.81
C ASN A 19 -3.78 -14.46 12.87
N ASN A 20 -4.81 -14.39 13.70
CA ASN A 20 -4.77 -13.55 14.89
C ASN A 20 -3.89 -14.21 15.96
N TYR A 21 -2.73 -13.63 16.24
CA TYR A 21 -1.82 -14.09 17.29
C TYR A 21 -2.15 -13.51 18.67
N MET A 22 -2.98 -12.48 18.75
CA MET A 22 -3.45 -11.91 20.01
C MET A 22 -4.63 -12.73 20.54
N LYS A 23 -4.34 -13.70 21.41
CA LYS A 23 -5.34 -14.64 21.96
C LYS A 23 -6.10 -14.09 23.15
N ASP A 24 -5.57 -13.07 23.83
CA ASP A 24 -6.20 -12.44 24.98
C ASP A 24 -7.22 -11.37 24.48
N GLY A 25 -8.50 -11.64 24.75
CA GLY A 25 -9.59 -10.74 24.33
C GLY A 25 -9.60 -9.40 25.07
N ILE A 26 -9.03 -9.32 26.28
CA ILE A 26 -8.95 -8.08 27.06
C ILE A 26 -7.91 -7.18 26.41
N LEU A 27 -6.72 -7.70 26.12
CA LEU A 27 -5.65 -6.96 25.42
C LEU A 27 -6.11 -6.53 24.02
N LEU A 28 -6.78 -7.43 23.29
CA LEU A 28 -7.31 -7.10 21.96
C LEU A 28 -8.29 -5.91 22.04
N ARG A 29 -9.20 -5.92 23.01
CA ARG A 29 -10.15 -4.82 23.23
C ARG A 29 -9.43 -3.51 23.57
N GLN A 30 -8.41 -3.54 24.42
CA GLN A 30 -7.63 -2.35 24.77
C GLN A 30 -6.95 -1.75 23.53
N VAL A 31 -6.35 -2.57 22.68
CA VAL A 31 -5.74 -2.12 21.42
C VAL A 31 -6.80 -1.51 20.48
N ILE A 32 -7.94 -2.18 20.31
CA ILE A 32 -9.03 -1.67 19.47
C ILE A 32 -9.52 -0.31 19.98
N ASN A 33 -9.72 -0.16 21.29
CA ASN A 33 -10.18 1.11 21.85
C ASN A 33 -9.20 2.25 21.57
N VAL A 34 -7.89 2.02 21.68
CA VAL A 34 -6.87 3.04 21.37
C VAL A 34 -6.87 3.40 19.88
N ILE A 35 -7.06 2.41 19.01
CA ILE A 35 -7.13 2.66 17.55
C ILE A 35 -8.42 3.40 17.18
N ASP A 36 -9.53 3.09 17.84
CA ASP A 36 -10.84 3.69 17.58
C ASP A 36 -10.91 5.19 17.96
N GLU A 37 -9.97 5.66 18.80
CA GLU A 37 -9.80 7.08 19.14
C GLU A 37 -9.14 7.90 18.01
N ILE A 38 -8.55 7.23 17.01
CA ILE A 38 -7.87 7.88 15.89
C ILE A 38 -8.87 8.15 14.77
N ASP A 39 -9.09 9.41 14.46
CA ASP A 39 -9.90 9.82 13.30
C ASP A 39 -9.06 9.73 12.02
N PHE A 40 -9.19 8.60 11.30
CA PHE A 40 -8.49 8.40 10.02
C PHE A 40 -9.10 9.20 8.85
N GLU A 41 -10.24 9.87 9.04
CA GLU A 41 -10.79 10.80 8.05
C GLU A 41 -10.08 12.16 8.12
N GLU A 42 -9.52 12.50 9.28
CA GLU A 42 -8.72 13.71 9.44
C GLU A 42 -7.34 13.55 8.78
N TYR A 43 -7.00 14.48 7.88
CA TYR A 43 -5.77 14.44 7.10
C TYR A 43 -4.49 14.41 7.98
N GLU A 44 -4.45 15.23 9.04
CA GLU A 44 -3.29 15.31 9.93
C GLU A 44 -3.09 14.02 10.74
N ALA A 45 -4.18 13.43 11.26
CA ALA A 45 -4.13 12.16 11.99
C ALA A 45 -3.67 11.02 11.08
N ARG A 46 -4.17 10.96 9.86
CA ARG A 46 -3.76 9.96 8.85
C ARG A 46 -2.29 10.11 8.47
N HIS A 47 -1.81 11.33 8.32
CA HIS A 47 -0.40 11.61 8.01
C HIS A 47 0.53 11.22 9.15
N ALA A 48 0.17 11.59 10.40
CA ALA A 48 0.93 11.20 11.60
C ALA A 48 0.99 9.67 11.77
N PHE A 49 -0.13 8.97 11.51
CA PHE A 49 -0.15 7.51 11.51
C PHE A 49 0.73 6.93 10.39
N GLY A 50 0.77 7.55 9.22
CA GLY A 50 1.65 7.17 8.12
C GLY A 50 3.13 7.21 8.50
N GLU A 51 3.58 8.21 9.25
CA GLU A 51 4.95 8.31 9.74
C GLU A 51 5.29 7.21 10.77
N ILE A 52 4.37 6.92 11.68
CA ILE A 52 4.50 5.81 12.64
C ILE A 52 4.58 4.49 11.88
N TYR A 53 3.71 4.29 10.91
CA TYR A 53 3.66 3.09 10.08
C TYR A 53 4.97 2.86 9.31
N GLU A 54 5.52 3.89 8.67
CA GLU A 54 6.83 3.85 8.02
C GLU A 54 7.96 3.49 9.00
N THR A 55 7.86 3.94 10.25
CA THR A 55 8.83 3.59 11.30
C THR A 55 8.72 2.12 11.69
N ILE A 56 7.50 1.59 11.80
CA ILE A 56 7.24 0.15 12.03
C ILE A 56 7.81 -0.67 10.87
N LEU A 57 7.52 -0.29 9.63
CA LEU A 57 8.05 -0.98 8.45
C LEU A 57 9.59 -1.02 8.45
N ARG A 58 10.23 0.09 8.76
CA ARG A 58 11.71 0.16 8.89
C ARG A 58 12.24 -0.78 9.98
N SER A 59 11.56 -0.86 11.10
CA SER A 59 11.94 -1.76 12.21
C SER A 59 11.80 -3.24 11.80
N LEU A 60 10.72 -3.60 11.09
CA LEU A 60 10.52 -4.94 10.56
C LEU A 60 11.60 -5.31 9.53
N GLN A 61 12.00 -4.36 8.69
CA GLN A 61 13.08 -4.51 7.73
C GLN A 61 14.44 -4.78 8.41
N SER A 62 14.72 -4.07 9.51
CA SER A 62 15.97 -4.19 10.27
C SER A 62 16.07 -5.49 11.06
N ALA A 63 14.94 -6.04 11.49
CA ALA A 63 14.88 -7.25 12.32
C ALA A 63 15.29 -8.53 11.57
N GLY A 64 15.42 -8.49 10.24
CA GLY A 64 16.02 -9.55 9.43
C GLY A 64 15.32 -10.92 9.50
N ASN A 65 14.12 -10.99 10.06
CA ASN A 65 13.41 -12.25 10.22
C ASN A 65 12.71 -12.63 8.93
N SER A 66 13.06 -13.78 8.39
CA SER A 66 12.36 -14.52 7.33
C SER A 66 12.84 -14.32 5.89
N GLY A 67 14.09 -13.90 5.64
CA GLY A 67 14.63 -13.87 4.26
C GLY A 67 13.92 -12.87 3.34
N GLU A 68 13.28 -11.87 3.90
CA GLU A 68 12.69 -10.76 3.15
C GLU A 68 13.68 -9.60 3.12
N PHE A 69 14.12 -9.25 1.93
CA PHE A 69 14.99 -8.10 1.71
C PHE A 69 14.14 -6.94 1.23
N TYR A 70 14.13 -5.86 1.99
CA TYR A 70 13.45 -4.62 1.63
C TYR A 70 14.45 -3.61 1.10
N THR A 71 14.14 -3.00 -0.01
CA THR A 71 14.97 -1.93 -0.56
C THR A 71 14.94 -0.72 0.38
N PRO A 72 16.09 -0.20 0.85
CA PRO A 72 16.12 0.97 1.71
C PRO A 72 15.42 2.17 1.09
N ARG A 73 14.68 2.94 1.87
CA ARG A 73 13.93 4.13 1.38
C ARG A 73 14.82 5.14 0.65
N ALA A 74 16.02 5.37 1.12
CA ALA A 74 16.96 6.26 0.44
C ALA A 74 17.26 5.81 -0.99
N VAL A 75 17.26 4.50 -1.27
CA VAL A 75 17.48 3.95 -2.61
C VAL A 75 16.23 4.11 -3.47
N THR A 76 15.05 3.78 -2.94
CA THR A 76 13.79 3.94 -3.69
C THR A 76 13.53 5.41 -4.03
N ASP A 77 13.73 6.31 -3.08
CA ASP A 77 13.58 7.75 -3.27
C ASP A 77 14.59 8.28 -4.31
N PHE A 78 15.85 7.86 -4.22
CA PHE A 78 16.87 8.25 -5.21
C PHE A 78 16.51 7.79 -6.62
N MET A 79 16.10 6.54 -6.78
CA MET A 79 15.73 5.99 -8.09
C MET A 79 14.53 6.72 -8.69
N VAL A 80 13.49 6.97 -7.88
CA VAL A 80 12.30 7.70 -8.32
C VAL A 80 12.63 9.15 -8.68
N GLN A 81 13.49 9.82 -7.90
CA GLN A 81 13.95 11.17 -8.20
C GLN A 81 14.76 11.24 -9.52
N MET A 82 15.49 10.18 -9.87
CA MET A 82 16.21 10.11 -11.15
C MET A 82 15.26 9.92 -12.34
N ILE A 83 14.22 9.10 -12.18
CA ILE A 83 13.21 8.83 -13.21
C ILE A 83 12.28 10.03 -13.39
N LYS A 84 11.96 10.74 -12.30
CA LYS A 84 11.06 11.90 -12.27
C LYS A 84 9.69 11.61 -12.92
N PRO A 85 8.92 10.67 -12.34
CA PRO A 85 7.62 10.32 -12.88
C PRO A 85 6.71 11.55 -12.93
N LYS A 86 5.87 11.62 -13.96
CA LYS A 86 4.92 12.72 -14.16
C LYS A 86 3.50 12.25 -13.88
N LEU A 87 2.69 13.16 -13.40
CA LEU A 87 1.26 12.91 -13.23
C LEU A 87 0.64 12.55 -14.60
N GLY A 88 -0.13 11.46 -14.62
CA GLY A 88 -0.67 10.86 -15.86
C GLY A 88 0.14 9.69 -16.40
N GLU A 89 1.35 9.44 -15.89
CA GLU A 89 2.10 8.22 -16.17
C GLU A 89 1.64 7.08 -15.24
N SER A 90 1.67 5.84 -15.74
CA SER A 90 1.36 4.64 -14.95
C SER A 90 2.65 4.02 -14.43
N ILE A 91 2.67 3.73 -13.13
CA ILE A 91 3.81 3.13 -12.44
C ILE A 91 3.40 1.74 -11.98
N ALA A 92 4.14 0.72 -12.40
CA ALA A 92 3.86 -0.67 -12.05
C ALA A 92 5.04 -1.31 -11.31
N ASP A 93 4.73 -2.04 -10.23
CA ASP A 93 5.68 -2.87 -9.50
C ASP A 93 5.11 -4.28 -9.36
N PHE A 94 5.70 -5.23 -10.07
CA PHE A 94 5.22 -6.62 -10.14
C PHE A 94 5.72 -7.52 -9.01
N ALA A 95 6.45 -6.97 -8.05
CA ALA A 95 6.90 -7.61 -6.82
C ALA A 95 7.01 -6.55 -5.71
N CYS A 96 5.89 -5.84 -5.47
CA CYS A 96 5.90 -4.57 -4.76
C CYS A 96 6.26 -4.66 -3.28
N GLY A 97 6.28 -5.85 -2.69
CA GLY A 97 6.60 -6.02 -1.27
C GLY A 97 5.65 -5.17 -0.41
N THR A 98 6.20 -4.30 0.42
CA THR A 98 5.44 -3.33 1.25
C THR A 98 5.14 -2.01 0.52
N GLY A 99 5.39 -1.94 -0.78
CA GLY A 99 5.08 -0.77 -1.62
C GLY A 99 6.14 0.33 -1.59
N GLY A 100 7.39 0.01 -1.29
CA GLY A 100 8.47 0.99 -1.14
C GLY A 100 8.69 1.90 -2.34
N PHE A 101 8.77 1.34 -3.53
CA PHE A 101 8.90 2.11 -4.77
C PHE A 101 7.64 2.89 -5.10
N LEU A 102 6.47 2.27 -4.88
CA LEU A 102 5.18 2.90 -5.16
C LEU A 102 4.97 4.13 -4.28
N THR A 103 5.27 4.05 -2.97
CA THR A 103 5.16 5.21 -2.06
C THR A 103 6.16 6.31 -2.39
N SER A 104 7.41 5.97 -2.75
CA SER A 104 8.38 6.96 -3.21
C SER A 104 7.89 7.70 -4.46
N ALA A 105 7.26 6.97 -5.39
CA ALA A 105 6.67 7.55 -6.59
C ALA A 105 5.46 8.43 -6.27
N LEU A 106 4.56 7.98 -5.39
CA LEU A 106 3.40 8.74 -4.95
C LEU A 106 3.78 10.08 -4.34
N LYS A 107 4.84 10.15 -3.52
CA LYS A 107 5.34 11.42 -2.97
C LYS A 107 5.74 12.43 -4.06
N VAL A 108 6.34 11.95 -5.16
CA VAL A 108 6.73 12.82 -6.29
C VAL A 108 5.52 13.24 -7.10
N LEU A 109 4.53 12.37 -7.26
CA LEU A 109 3.30 12.67 -7.99
C LEU A 109 2.37 13.57 -7.19
N ASP A 110 2.27 13.39 -5.87
CA ASP A 110 1.42 14.22 -4.99
C ASP A 110 1.81 15.70 -5.06
N ALA A 111 3.09 16.01 -5.12
CA ALA A 111 3.60 17.35 -5.29
C ALA A 111 3.17 18.03 -6.62
N GLN A 112 2.65 17.26 -7.59
CA GLN A 112 2.19 17.74 -8.89
C GLN A 112 0.66 17.92 -8.94
N VAL A 113 -0.07 17.43 -7.93
CA VAL A 113 -1.53 17.52 -7.84
C VAL A 113 -1.95 18.95 -7.51
N GLN A 114 -2.77 19.56 -8.38
CA GLN A 114 -3.26 20.93 -8.20
C GLN A 114 -4.78 21.02 -8.27
N THR A 115 -5.45 20.04 -8.89
CA THR A 115 -6.90 20.03 -9.10
C THR A 115 -7.54 18.73 -8.61
N VAL A 116 -8.88 18.69 -8.57
CA VAL A 116 -9.65 17.48 -8.25
C VAL A 116 -9.45 16.41 -9.32
N GLU A 117 -9.35 16.84 -10.57
CA GLU A 117 -9.06 15.98 -11.72
C GLU A 117 -7.67 15.33 -11.57
N ASP A 118 -6.67 16.12 -11.16
CA ASP A 118 -5.32 15.61 -10.88
C ASP A 118 -5.34 14.57 -9.76
N ARG A 119 -6.15 14.75 -8.73
CA ARG A 119 -6.31 13.77 -7.64
C ARG A 119 -6.87 12.44 -8.15
N THR A 120 -7.78 12.48 -9.13
CA THR A 120 -8.30 11.28 -9.80
C THR A 120 -7.21 10.57 -10.60
N VAL A 121 -6.39 11.32 -11.33
CA VAL A 121 -5.25 10.77 -12.08
C VAL A 121 -4.22 10.16 -11.12
N TYR A 122 -3.86 10.88 -10.05
CA TYR A 122 -2.98 10.40 -8.99
C TYR A 122 -3.45 9.07 -8.39
N SER A 123 -4.72 8.95 -8.02
CA SER A 123 -5.30 7.75 -7.42
C SER A 123 -5.23 6.51 -8.33
N ASN A 124 -5.10 6.71 -9.65
CA ASN A 124 -5.01 5.64 -10.63
C ASN A 124 -3.60 5.42 -11.20
N SER A 125 -2.60 6.15 -10.70
CA SER A 125 -1.24 6.16 -11.26
C SER A 125 -0.43 4.91 -10.94
N ILE A 126 -0.80 4.16 -9.89
CA ILE A 126 -0.02 3.01 -9.41
C ILE A 126 -0.71 1.67 -9.66
N TYR A 127 0.11 0.64 -9.86
CA TYR A 127 -0.30 -0.74 -9.95
C TYR A 127 0.76 -1.63 -9.28
N GLY A 128 0.35 -2.61 -8.48
CA GLY A 128 1.26 -3.50 -7.81
C GLY A 128 0.77 -4.95 -7.78
N ILE A 129 1.72 -5.89 -7.75
CA ILE A 129 1.44 -7.30 -7.48
C ILE A 129 2.37 -7.76 -6.36
N GLU A 130 1.80 -8.43 -5.35
CA GLU A 130 2.58 -9.05 -4.28
C GLU A 130 2.03 -10.44 -3.97
N LYS A 131 2.96 -11.41 -3.89
CA LYS A 131 2.60 -12.82 -3.68
C LYS A 131 2.35 -13.16 -2.21
N LYS A 132 3.11 -12.56 -1.29
CA LYS A 132 3.03 -12.87 0.14
C LYS A 132 1.93 -12.06 0.80
N ALA A 133 1.09 -12.71 1.63
CA ALA A 133 -0.08 -12.09 2.26
C ALA A 133 0.29 -10.90 3.15
N LEU A 134 1.30 -11.02 4.02
CA LEU A 134 1.69 -9.95 4.92
C LEU A 134 2.27 -8.72 4.18
N PRO A 135 3.27 -8.83 3.28
CA PRO A 135 3.72 -7.69 2.48
C PRO A 135 2.61 -7.06 1.64
N PHE A 136 1.71 -7.86 1.05
CA PHE A 136 0.53 -7.36 0.33
C PHE A 136 -0.36 -6.49 1.23
N LEU A 137 -0.70 -6.98 2.45
CA LEU A 137 -1.48 -6.22 3.42
C LEU A 137 -0.79 -4.90 3.79
N LEU A 138 0.51 -4.97 4.08
CA LEU A 138 1.32 -3.79 4.41
C LEU A 138 1.37 -2.79 3.26
N CYS A 139 1.50 -3.27 2.02
CA CYS A 139 1.44 -2.42 0.83
C CYS A 139 0.07 -1.74 0.68
N ALA A 140 -1.01 -2.50 0.74
CA ALA A 140 -2.36 -1.96 0.61
C ALA A 140 -2.65 -0.90 1.68
N THR A 141 -2.26 -1.15 2.93
CA THR A 141 -2.37 -0.17 4.02
C THR A 141 -1.54 1.09 3.74
N ASN A 142 -0.33 0.91 3.23
CA ASN A 142 0.55 2.02 2.89
C ASN A 142 -0.05 2.91 1.79
N MET A 143 -0.69 2.30 0.79
CA MET A 143 -1.40 3.06 -0.25
C MET A 143 -2.57 3.88 0.31
N LEU A 144 -3.36 3.29 1.21
CA LEU A 144 -4.45 4.00 1.89
C LEU A 144 -3.94 5.22 2.67
N LEU A 145 -2.79 5.09 3.34
CA LEU A 145 -2.13 6.19 4.06
C LEU A 145 -1.57 7.29 3.13
N HIS A 146 -1.46 7.01 1.84
CA HIS A 146 -1.10 7.96 0.79
C HIS A 146 -2.30 8.40 -0.06
N ASP A 147 -3.50 8.40 0.51
CA ASP A 147 -4.75 8.88 -0.12
C ASP A 147 -5.17 8.09 -1.40
N ILE A 148 -4.79 6.83 -1.47
CA ILE A 148 -5.26 5.92 -2.51
C ILE A 148 -6.37 5.03 -1.92
N ASP A 149 -7.62 5.45 -2.01
CA ASP A 149 -8.77 4.75 -1.40
C ASP A 149 -9.03 3.36 -2.00
N ASN A 150 -8.72 3.17 -3.28
CA ASN A 150 -8.88 1.90 -3.99
C ASN A 150 -7.57 1.50 -4.65
N PRO A 151 -6.55 1.07 -3.87
CA PRO A 151 -5.25 0.75 -4.41
C PRO A 151 -5.34 -0.45 -5.37
N ARG A 152 -4.78 -0.28 -6.56
CA ARG A 152 -4.67 -1.35 -7.57
C ARG A 152 -3.51 -2.29 -7.23
N ILE A 153 -3.54 -2.84 -6.02
CA ILE A 153 -2.59 -3.84 -5.55
C ILE A 153 -3.26 -5.21 -5.60
N ILE A 154 -2.64 -6.15 -6.27
CA ILE A 154 -3.16 -7.51 -6.47
C ILE A 154 -2.36 -8.48 -5.61
N HIS A 155 -3.06 -9.27 -4.79
CA HIS A 155 -2.47 -10.42 -4.12
C HIS A 155 -2.34 -11.57 -5.12
N GLY A 156 -1.14 -11.86 -5.58
CA GLY A 156 -0.93 -12.88 -6.60
C GLY A 156 0.53 -13.05 -7.00
N ASN A 157 0.77 -14.05 -7.82
CA ASN A 157 2.10 -14.34 -8.33
C ASN A 157 2.24 -13.78 -9.76
N SER A 158 3.05 -12.76 -9.93
CA SER A 158 3.31 -12.12 -11.22
C SER A 158 3.93 -13.04 -12.28
N LEU A 159 4.53 -14.16 -11.87
CA LEU A 159 5.13 -15.15 -12.77
C LEU A 159 4.18 -16.29 -13.13
N GLU A 160 2.98 -16.35 -12.58
CA GLU A 160 2.04 -17.44 -12.82
C GLU A 160 1.31 -17.31 -14.16
N LYS A 161 1.00 -16.08 -14.54
CA LYS A 161 0.29 -15.78 -15.79
C LYS A 161 1.26 -15.66 -16.96
N ASN A 162 1.02 -16.39 -18.04
CA ASN A 162 1.82 -16.25 -19.27
C ASN A 162 1.65 -14.83 -19.82
N VAL A 163 2.76 -14.22 -20.28
CA VAL A 163 2.75 -12.85 -20.87
C VAL A 163 1.73 -12.71 -22.00
N ARG A 164 1.46 -13.77 -22.75
CA ARG A 164 0.48 -13.78 -23.85
C ARG A 164 -0.98 -13.77 -23.38
N GLU A 165 -1.23 -14.01 -22.11
CA GLU A 165 -2.57 -14.06 -21.52
C GLU A 165 -2.97 -12.72 -20.89
N TYR A 166 -2.04 -11.76 -20.80
CA TYR A 166 -2.35 -10.41 -20.34
C TYR A 166 -3.19 -9.66 -21.39
N LYS A 167 -4.30 -9.12 -20.94
CA LYS A 167 -5.22 -8.32 -21.76
C LYS A 167 -5.04 -6.85 -21.42
N GLU A 168 -5.54 -5.98 -22.27
CA GLU A 168 -5.53 -4.53 -22.04
C GLU A 168 -6.29 -4.15 -20.75
N SER A 169 -7.32 -4.92 -20.37
CA SER A 169 -8.02 -4.79 -19.09
C SER A 169 -7.22 -5.14 -17.84
N ASP A 170 -6.07 -5.76 -17.99
CA ASP A 170 -5.16 -6.14 -16.89
C ASP A 170 -4.10 -5.04 -16.60
N ARG A 171 -4.17 -3.90 -17.34
CA ARG A 171 -3.32 -2.73 -17.19
C ARG A 171 -3.86 -1.70 -16.21
#